data_260740a1ec123baa6914c084ff7a3e75
#
_entry.id   260740a1ec123baa6914c084ff7a3e75
#
_cell.length_a   1.000
_cell.length_b   1.000
_cell.length_c   1.000
_cell.angle_alpha   90.00
_cell.angle_beta   90.00
_cell.angle_gamma   90.00
#
_symmetry.space_group_name_H-M   'P 1'
#
loop_
_entity.id
_entity.type
_entity.pdbx_description
1 polymer ?
#
loop_
_entity_poly.entity_id
_entity_poly.type
_entity_poly.pdbx_seq_one_letter_code
_entity_poly.pdbx_strand_id
1 'polypeptide(L)'
;MTMRNRPILVVDGDPQSRKLVTTTLTEADFEVFSAPDGSAGIELARRVQPAAIILDIMTSATDGMDTLQDPKRDPGLKDIPVVAITASSDLTCADKAFRAGAEFFLPKPFRAASLLGLVELAADRTQKNVPMQRRRRHPRHPIEIPVSCAVEGNPHTTGELVGQTVNASLSGLSLWLPEGLAKGTILHLKLSLPEGPITAKGRVMWQDAKRREDGRFHHGIRLLGFTEEGALSQYRRQLSQLAEEAAE
;
A
#
# COMPACT_ATOMS: atom_id res chain seq x y z
N MET A 1 -9.96 -18.11 -15.39
CA MET A 1 -11.01 -17.42 -14.62
C MET A 1 -10.49 -16.04 -14.33
N THR A 2 -11.08 -15.04 -14.93
CA THR A 2 -10.65 -13.63 -14.84
C THR A 2 -10.77 -13.12 -13.40
N MET A 3 -9.80 -12.31 -12.93
CA MET A 3 -9.70 -11.70 -11.59
C MET A 3 -10.94 -10.92 -11.11
N ARG A 4 -11.91 -10.70 -11.97
CA ARG A 4 -13.09 -9.83 -11.82
C ARG A 4 -14.30 -10.49 -11.17
N ASN A 5 -14.18 -11.72 -10.66
CA ASN A 5 -15.33 -12.50 -10.21
C ASN A 5 -15.58 -12.48 -8.69
N ARG A 6 -14.90 -11.63 -7.91
CA ARG A 6 -15.18 -11.44 -6.48
C ARG A 6 -15.52 -9.98 -6.21
N PRO A 7 -16.55 -9.71 -5.41
CA PRO A 7 -17.02 -8.35 -5.17
C PRO A 7 -16.00 -7.52 -4.38
N ILE A 8 -16.02 -6.21 -4.60
CA ILE A 8 -15.35 -5.21 -3.80
C ILE A 8 -16.37 -4.53 -2.91
N LEU A 9 -16.06 -4.35 -1.64
CA LEU A 9 -16.91 -3.63 -0.70
C LEU A 9 -16.35 -2.22 -0.47
N VAL A 10 -17.19 -1.21 -0.66
CA VAL A 10 -16.88 0.20 -0.38
C VAL A 10 -17.62 0.65 0.87
N VAL A 11 -16.91 1.11 1.88
CA VAL A 11 -17.47 1.65 3.12
C VAL A 11 -17.02 3.10 3.25
N ASP A 12 -17.95 4.03 3.11
CA ASP A 12 -17.69 5.46 3.14
C ASP A 12 -18.96 6.19 3.60
N GLY A 13 -18.88 7.03 4.62
CA GLY A 13 -20.02 7.78 5.17
C GLY A 13 -20.49 8.90 4.26
N ASP A 14 -19.60 9.46 3.42
CA ASP A 14 -19.98 10.49 2.46
C ASP A 14 -20.62 9.86 1.21
N PRO A 15 -21.90 10.18 0.92
CA PRO A 15 -22.59 9.61 -0.23
C PRO A 15 -21.94 9.97 -1.59
N GLN A 16 -21.33 11.15 -1.71
CA GLN A 16 -20.72 11.58 -2.95
C GLN A 16 -19.41 10.85 -3.20
N SER A 17 -18.57 10.77 -2.19
CA SER A 17 -17.32 10.00 -2.21
C SER A 17 -17.59 8.52 -2.47
N ARG A 18 -18.56 7.94 -1.75
CA ARG A 18 -18.97 6.55 -1.93
C ARG A 18 -19.43 6.27 -3.37
N LYS A 19 -20.26 7.17 -3.93
CA LYS A 19 -20.71 7.07 -5.33
C LYS A 19 -19.56 7.15 -6.31
N LEU A 20 -18.62 8.09 -6.11
CA LEU A 20 -17.45 8.24 -6.97
C LEU A 20 -16.61 6.96 -7.01
N VAL A 21 -16.26 6.42 -5.84
CA VAL A 21 -15.47 5.19 -5.73
C VAL A 21 -16.21 4.00 -6.37
N THR A 22 -17.51 3.86 -6.08
CA THR A 22 -18.32 2.77 -6.63
C THR A 22 -18.40 2.85 -8.16
N THR A 23 -18.68 4.05 -8.72
CA THR A 23 -18.74 4.26 -10.18
C THR A 23 -17.40 3.93 -10.84
N THR A 24 -16.29 4.44 -10.29
CA THR A 24 -14.94 4.18 -10.84
C THR A 24 -14.62 2.68 -10.91
N LEU A 25 -15.01 1.92 -9.89
CA LEU A 25 -14.77 0.48 -9.87
C LEU A 25 -15.72 -0.29 -10.80
N THR A 26 -16.98 0.13 -10.87
CA THR A 26 -17.98 -0.50 -11.76
C THR A 26 -17.62 -0.28 -13.23
N GLU A 27 -17.14 0.91 -13.60
CA GLU A 27 -16.65 1.22 -14.95
C GLU A 27 -15.40 0.38 -15.33
N ALA A 28 -14.67 -0.11 -14.32
CA ALA A 28 -13.56 -1.04 -14.51
C ALA A 28 -13.98 -2.52 -14.40
N ASP A 29 -15.28 -2.82 -14.53
CA ASP A 29 -15.88 -4.15 -14.50
C ASP A 29 -15.73 -4.92 -13.16
N PHE A 30 -15.58 -4.23 -12.04
CA PHE A 30 -15.71 -4.86 -10.73
C PHE A 30 -17.18 -4.96 -10.31
N GLU A 31 -17.56 -6.08 -9.68
CA GLU A 31 -18.78 -6.14 -8.90
C GLU A 31 -18.59 -5.39 -7.59
N VAL A 32 -19.44 -4.37 -7.31
CA VAL A 32 -19.25 -3.48 -6.17
C VAL A 32 -20.46 -3.45 -5.27
N PHE A 33 -20.23 -3.70 -3.98
CA PHE A 33 -21.19 -3.46 -2.92
C PHE A 33 -20.76 -2.23 -2.12
N SER A 34 -21.70 -1.51 -1.53
CA SER A 34 -21.37 -0.35 -0.71
C SER A 34 -22.19 -0.26 0.55
N ALA A 35 -21.59 0.30 1.60
CA ALA A 35 -22.20 0.54 2.90
C ALA A 35 -21.90 1.97 3.39
N PRO A 36 -22.84 2.61 4.11
CA PRO A 36 -22.66 3.98 4.59
C PRO A 36 -21.79 4.10 5.85
N ASP A 37 -21.60 3.01 6.57
CA ASP A 37 -20.85 2.98 7.82
C ASP A 37 -20.21 1.62 8.08
N GLY A 38 -19.39 1.54 9.13
CA GLY A 38 -18.67 0.34 9.48
C GLY A 38 -19.53 -0.84 9.87
N SER A 39 -20.61 -0.60 10.60
CA SER A 39 -21.52 -1.67 11.07
C SER A 39 -22.21 -2.35 9.89
N ALA A 40 -22.82 -1.57 9.01
CA ALA A 40 -23.41 -2.06 7.77
C ALA A 40 -22.36 -2.72 6.86
N GLY A 41 -21.15 -2.18 6.85
CA GLY A 41 -20.02 -2.72 6.11
C GLY A 41 -19.62 -4.12 6.57
N ILE A 42 -19.54 -4.36 7.87
CA ILE A 42 -19.19 -5.66 8.44
C ILE A 42 -20.27 -6.70 8.14
N GLU A 43 -21.55 -6.35 8.34
CA GLU A 43 -22.65 -7.25 8.02
C GLU A 43 -22.64 -7.64 6.54
N LEU A 44 -22.43 -6.66 5.68
CA LEU A 44 -22.36 -6.88 4.24
C LEU A 44 -21.13 -7.71 3.85
N ALA A 45 -19.95 -7.43 4.45
CA ALA A 45 -18.74 -8.20 4.22
C ALA A 45 -18.88 -9.68 4.56
N ARG A 46 -19.59 -10.02 5.65
CA ARG A 46 -19.88 -11.42 6.03
C ARG A 46 -20.71 -12.14 4.98
N ARG A 47 -21.67 -11.44 4.36
CA ARG A 47 -22.56 -12.03 3.35
C ARG A 47 -21.86 -12.21 2.00
N VAL A 48 -21.15 -11.17 1.54
CA VAL A 48 -20.61 -11.14 0.17
C VAL A 48 -19.19 -11.66 0.07
N GLN A 49 -18.48 -11.79 1.19
CA GLN A 49 -17.07 -12.24 1.25
C GLN A 49 -16.21 -11.56 0.19
N PRO A 50 -16.03 -10.23 0.26
CA PRO A 50 -15.39 -9.45 -0.80
C PRO A 50 -13.92 -9.83 -0.98
N ALA A 51 -13.39 -9.60 -2.18
CA ALA A 51 -11.96 -9.74 -2.46
C ALA A 51 -11.13 -8.66 -1.75
N ALA A 52 -11.70 -7.46 -1.56
CA ALA A 52 -11.10 -6.37 -0.82
C ALA A 52 -12.16 -5.45 -0.23
N ILE A 53 -11.83 -4.76 0.85
CA ILE A 53 -12.65 -3.71 1.47
C ILE A 53 -11.94 -2.38 1.26
N ILE A 54 -12.63 -1.41 0.70
CA ILE A 54 -12.22 0.00 0.65
C ILE A 54 -12.94 0.71 1.79
N LEU A 55 -12.19 1.31 2.68
CA LEU A 55 -12.73 1.94 3.88
C LEU A 55 -12.26 3.39 3.99
N ASP A 56 -13.21 4.34 4.00
CA ASP A 56 -12.90 5.70 4.44
C ASP A 56 -12.77 5.71 5.97
N ILE A 57 -11.60 6.09 6.45
CA ILE A 57 -11.28 6.13 7.88
C ILE A 57 -11.60 7.47 8.56
N MET A 58 -12.18 8.43 7.83
CA MET A 58 -12.58 9.75 8.36
C MET A 58 -14.10 9.91 8.44
N THR A 59 -14.87 8.83 8.46
CA THR A 59 -16.32 8.90 8.62
C THR A 59 -16.71 9.39 10.00
N SER A 60 -17.57 10.40 10.05
CA SER A 60 -17.88 11.26 11.17
C SER A 60 -18.69 10.65 12.33
N ALA A 61 -19.05 9.38 12.31
CA ALA A 61 -19.93 8.78 13.32
C ALA A 61 -19.23 7.83 14.30
N THR A 62 -18.09 7.26 13.90
CA THR A 62 -17.24 6.43 14.76
C THR A 62 -15.79 6.69 14.36
N ASP A 63 -14.86 6.56 15.29
CA ASP A 63 -13.45 6.61 14.93
C ASP A 63 -13.20 5.52 13.86
N GLY A 64 -12.99 5.93 12.60
CA GLY A 64 -12.81 5.02 11.46
C GLY A 64 -11.65 4.03 11.66
N MET A 65 -10.80 4.29 12.65
CA MET A 65 -9.76 3.37 13.10
C MET A 65 -10.34 2.17 13.84
N ASP A 66 -11.41 2.35 14.62
CA ASP A 66 -12.10 1.23 15.27
C ASP A 66 -12.82 0.38 14.22
N THR A 67 -13.50 1.02 13.27
CA THR A 67 -14.10 0.33 12.11
C THR A 67 -13.08 -0.49 11.33
N LEU A 68 -11.82 -0.05 11.25
CA LEU A 68 -10.74 -0.80 10.59
C LEU A 68 -10.31 -2.04 11.38
N GLN A 69 -10.37 -2.00 12.72
CA GLN A 69 -9.99 -3.14 13.57
C GLN A 69 -11.05 -4.25 13.57
N ASP A 70 -12.31 -3.89 13.40
CA ASP A 70 -13.41 -4.84 13.49
C ASP A 70 -13.34 -6.00 12.48
N PRO A 71 -13.11 -5.76 11.16
CA PRO A 71 -12.88 -6.86 10.21
C PRO A 71 -11.66 -7.72 10.59
N LYS A 72 -10.63 -7.11 11.22
CA LYS A 72 -9.42 -7.85 11.61
C LYS A 72 -9.59 -8.69 12.86
N ARG A 73 -10.59 -8.41 13.67
CA ARG A 73 -10.99 -9.23 14.84
C ARG A 73 -11.96 -10.34 14.47
N ASP A 74 -12.69 -10.20 13.35
CA ASP A 74 -13.64 -11.20 12.87
C ASP A 74 -12.90 -12.36 12.17
N PRO A 75 -13.04 -13.61 12.66
CA PRO A 75 -12.35 -14.75 12.05
C PRO A 75 -12.69 -14.97 10.57
N GLY A 76 -13.90 -14.59 10.13
CA GLY A 76 -14.36 -14.73 8.75
C GLY A 76 -13.89 -13.60 7.82
N LEU A 77 -13.43 -12.47 8.37
CA LEU A 77 -13.07 -11.27 7.61
C LEU A 77 -11.59 -10.87 7.76
N LYS A 78 -10.89 -11.37 8.77
CA LYS A 78 -9.53 -10.95 9.14
C LYS A 78 -8.52 -11.03 7.99
N ASP A 79 -8.73 -11.96 7.07
CA ASP A 79 -7.84 -12.22 5.94
C ASP A 79 -8.21 -11.39 4.70
N ILE A 80 -9.35 -10.69 4.72
CA ILE A 80 -9.75 -9.79 3.64
C ILE A 80 -8.90 -8.52 3.71
N PRO A 81 -8.19 -8.15 2.62
CA PRO A 81 -7.38 -6.95 2.58
C PRO A 81 -8.22 -5.69 2.66
N VAL A 82 -7.73 -4.69 3.41
CA VAL A 82 -8.38 -3.39 3.56
C VAL A 82 -7.50 -2.30 2.93
N VAL A 83 -8.09 -1.54 2.03
CA VAL A 83 -7.54 -0.31 1.46
C VAL A 83 -8.17 0.87 2.22
N ALA A 84 -7.38 1.53 3.06
CA ALA A 84 -7.86 2.70 3.79
C ALA A 84 -7.79 3.95 2.89
N ILE A 85 -8.89 4.69 2.80
CA ILE A 85 -8.95 5.99 2.13
C ILE A 85 -9.17 7.07 3.19
N THR A 86 -8.64 8.26 2.99
CA THR A 86 -8.85 9.39 3.91
C THR A 86 -8.64 10.74 3.25
N ALA A 87 -9.39 11.73 3.69
CA ALA A 87 -9.16 13.14 3.35
C ALA A 87 -7.94 13.74 4.06
N SER A 88 -7.42 13.08 5.11
CA SER A 88 -6.23 13.57 5.82
C SER A 88 -4.98 13.25 5.01
N SER A 89 -4.19 14.28 4.72
CA SER A 89 -2.82 14.14 4.19
C SER A 89 -1.80 13.86 5.30
N ASP A 90 -2.23 13.80 6.57
CA ASP A 90 -1.35 13.57 7.69
C ASP A 90 -0.82 12.12 7.66
N LEU A 91 0.49 12.02 7.62
CA LEU A 91 1.23 10.75 7.60
C LEU A 91 1.04 9.95 8.90
N THR A 92 0.69 10.60 10.00
CA THR A 92 0.34 9.93 11.26
C THR A 92 -0.94 9.11 11.09
N CYS A 93 -1.87 9.57 10.23
CA CYS A 93 -3.09 8.85 9.88
C CYS A 93 -2.80 7.55 9.11
N ALA A 94 -1.88 7.60 8.16
CA ALA A 94 -1.43 6.40 7.44
C ALA A 94 -0.81 5.35 8.37
N ASP A 95 0.03 5.80 9.31
CA ASP A 95 0.67 4.91 10.28
C ASP A 95 -0.35 4.24 11.21
N LYS A 96 -1.32 5.01 11.69
CA LYS A 96 -2.43 4.49 12.50
C LYS A 96 -3.25 3.47 11.70
N ALA A 97 -3.60 3.78 10.45
CA ALA A 97 -4.35 2.87 9.58
C ALA A 97 -3.61 1.53 9.38
N PHE A 98 -2.30 1.58 9.12
CA PHE A 98 -1.50 0.36 8.98
C PHE A 98 -1.38 -0.44 10.29
N ARG A 99 -1.28 0.22 11.44
CA ARG A 99 -1.30 -0.46 12.76
C ARG A 99 -2.64 -1.09 13.06
N ALA A 100 -3.72 -0.43 12.65
CA ALA A 100 -5.08 -0.94 12.79
C ALA A 100 -5.39 -2.10 11.82
N GLY A 101 -4.53 -2.36 10.83
CA GLY A 101 -4.64 -3.52 9.96
C GLY A 101 -4.89 -3.21 8.49
N ALA A 102 -4.92 -1.94 8.07
CA ALA A 102 -4.94 -1.61 6.64
C ALA A 102 -3.73 -2.22 5.92
N GLU A 103 -3.92 -2.65 4.69
CA GLU A 103 -2.85 -3.13 3.84
C GLU A 103 -2.32 -2.06 2.93
N PHE A 104 -3.22 -1.23 2.45
CA PHE A 104 -2.94 -0.11 1.58
C PHE A 104 -3.59 1.16 2.14
N PHE A 105 -3.04 2.29 1.74
CA PHE A 105 -3.53 3.60 2.13
C PHE A 105 -3.55 4.51 0.91
N LEU A 106 -4.65 5.22 0.70
CA LEU A 106 -4.87 6.13 -0.43
C LEU A 106 -5.40 7.47 0.08
N PRO A 107 -4.60 8.55 0.06
CA PRO A 107 -5.06 9.87 0.46
C PRO A 107 -6.01 10.46 -0.61
N LYS A 108 -7.05 11.17 -0.18
CA LYS A 108 -7.90 12.01 -1.03
C LYS A 108 -7.23 13.40 -1.22
N PRO A 109 -7.30 14.04 -2.40
CA PRO A 109 -7.87 13.51 -3.64
C PRO A 109 -6.94 12.48 -4.29
N PHE A 110 -7.54 11.45 -4.91
CA PHE A 110 -6.80 10.42 -5.63
C PHE A 110 -7.29 10.31 -7.09
N ARG A 111 -6.44 9.73 -7.92
CA ARG A 111 -6.78 9.42 -9.32
C ARG A 111 -7.41 8.03 -9.42
N ALA A 112 -8.31 7.86 -10.39
CA ALA A 112 -8.94 6.57 -10.66
C ALA A 112 -7.92 5.43 -10.85
N ALA A 113 -6.85 5.67 -11.61
CA ALA A 113 -5.79 4.69 -11.83
C ALA A 113 -5.10 4.23 -10.54
N SER A 114 -4.89 5.13 -9.57
CA SER A 114 -4.30 4.79 -8.27
C SER A 114 -5.24 3.90 -7.44
N LEU A 115 -6.52 4.21 -7.43
CA LEU A 115 -7.54 3.39 -6.78
C LEU A 115 -7.61 1.99 -7.39
N LEU A 116 -7.74 1.91 -8.71
CA LEU A 116 -7.84 0.65 -9.44
C LEU A 116 -6.63 -0.24 -9.23
N GLY A 117 -5.42 0.33 -9.33
CA GLY A 117 -4.18 -0.43 -9.09
C GLY A 117 -4.09 -1.01 -7.67
N LEU A 118 -4.50 -0.26 -6.64
CA LEU A 118 -4.52 -0.76 -5.26
C LEU A 118 -5.58 -1.83 -5.04
N VAL A 119 -6.76 -1.68 -5.65
CA VAL A 119 -7.84 -2.67 -5.55
C VAL A 119 -7.47 -3.98 -6.24
N GLU A 120 -6.84 -3.91 -7.41
CA GLU A 120 -6.33 -5.11 -8.09
C GLU A 120 -5.29 -5.83 -7.23
N LEU A 121 -4.33 -5.10 -6.65
CA LEU A 121 -3.33 -5.67 -5.75
C LEU A 121 -3.95 -6.32 -4.51
N ALA A 122 -4.99 -5.71 -3.95
CA ALA A 122 -5.72 -6.24 -2.81
C ALA A 122 -6.48 -7.52 -3.20
N ALA A 123 -7.19 -7.50 -4.33
CA ALA A 123 -7.99 -8.62 -4.80
C ALA A 123 -7.14 -9.85 -5.18
N ASP A 124 -5.99 -9.67 -5.83
CA ASP A 124 -5.04 -10.73 -6.19
C ASP A 124 -4.61 -11.57 -4.97
N ARG A 125 -4.53 -10.94 -3.83
CA ARG A 125 -4.09 -11.57 -2.60
C ARG A 125 -5.06 -12.60 -2.05
N THR A 126 -6.35 -12.32 -2.19
CA THR A 126 -7.43 -13.18 -1.68
C THR A 126 -7.55 -14.48 -2.48
N GLN A 127 -7.09 -14.50 -3.73
CA GLN A 127 -7.12 -15.70 -4.59
C GLN A 127 -6.02 -16.71 -4.26
N LYS A 128 -4.92 -16.28 -3.65
CA LYS A 128 -3.76 -17.15 -3.37
C LYS A 128 -3.83 -17.85 -2.03
N ASN A 129 -4.97 -18.23 -1.51
CA ASN A 129 -5.26 -19.04 -0.30
C ASN A 129 -3.99 -19.41 0.55
N VAL A 130 -3.26 -18.39 1.06
CA VAL A 130 -2.05 -18.60 1.85
C VAL A 130 -2.38 -18.35 3.31
N PRO A 131 -2.29 -19.36 4.19
CA PRO A 131 -2.58 -19.21 5.61
C PRO A 131 -1.72 -18.11 6.24
N MET A 132 -2.34 -17.24 7.02
CA MET A 132 -1.77 -16.04 7.63
C MET A 132 -0.91 -16.33 8.87
N GLN A 133 0.02 -17.27 8.77
CA GLN A 133 1.05 -17.43 9.78
C GLN A 133 2.28 -16.60 9.43
N ARG A 134 2.42 -15.43 10.09
CA ARG A 134 3.67 -14.61 10.14
C ARG A 134 4.37 -14.32 8.79
N ARG A 135 3.71 -14.41 7.65
CA ARG A 135 4.33 -14.14 6.35
C ARG A 135 4.22 -12.65 6.01
N ARG A 136 5.31 -12.10 5.50
CA ARG A 136 5.38 -10.77 4.89
C ARG A 136 4.23 -10.64 3.89
N ARG A 137 3.58 -9.48 3.87
CA ARG A 137 2.35 -9.24 3.07
C ARG A 137 2.54 -9.48 1.57
N HIS A 138 3.74 -9.24 1.05
CA HIS A 138 4.15 -9.54 -0.31
C HIS A 138 5.50 -10.27 -0.30
N PRO A 139 5.73 -11.22 -1.24
CA PRO A 139 7.04 -11.81 -1.40
C PRO A 139 8.05 -10.70 -1.70
N ARG A 140 9.24 -10.85 -1.18
CA ARG A 140 10.37 -9.98 -1.47
C ARG A 140 11.31 -10.73 -2.40
N HIS A 141 11.64 -10.06 -3.47
CA HIS A 141 12.58 -10.59 -4.46
C HIS A 141 13.93 -9.92 -4.22
N PRO A 142 15.03 -10.67 -4.24
CA PRO A 142 16.38 -10.11 -4.14
C PRO A 142 16.71 -9.39 -5.45
N ILE A 143 16.29 -8.16 -5.56
CA ILE A 143 16.41 -7.34 -6.76
C ILE A 143 17.17 -6.07 -6.40
N GLU A 144 18.21 -5.78 -7.17
CA GLU A 144 19.05 -4.59 -7.04
C GLU A 144 18.55 -3.50 -8.00
N ILE A 145 17.84 -2.52 -7.45
CA ILE A 145 17.36 -1.35 -8.19
C ILE A 145 18.11 -0.13 -7.65
N PRO A 146 18.77 0.68 -8.51
CA PRO A 146 19.32 1.96 -8.10
C PRO A 146 18.19 2.88 -7.62
N VAL A 147 18.39 3.51 -6.48
CA VAL A 147 17.42 4.40 -5.83
C VAL A 147 18.09 5.70 -5.49
N SER A 148 17.44 6.81 -5.82
CA SER A 148 17.75 8.07 -5.19
C SER A 148 16.57 8.51 -4.32
N CYS A 149 16.84 9.15 -3.19
CA CYS A 149 15.80 9.59 -2.28
C CYS A 149 16.12 10.92 -1.60
N ALA A 150 15.06 11.70 -1.38
CA ALA A 150 15.11 12.93 -0.59
C ALA A 150 14.29 12.75 0.69
N VAL A 151 14.76 13.29 1.80
CA VAL A 151 14.07 13.29 3.09
C VAL A 151 13.06 14.42 3.13
N GLU A 152 11.78 14.10 3.42
CA GLU A 152 10.74 15.11 3.53
C GLU A 152 10.94 15.97 4.79
N GLY A 153 10.93 17.29 4.63
CA GLY A 153 10.96 18.24 5.75
C GLY A 153 12.32 18.42 6.43
N ASN A 154 13.40 17.90 5.88
CA ASN A 154 14.75 18.12 6.43
C ASN A 154 15.55 19.13 5.58
N PRO A 155 15.66 20.42 6.02
CA PRO A 155 16.43 21.43 5.30
C PRO A 155 17.96 21.19 5.36
N HIS A 156 18.41 20.24 6.17
CA HIS A 156 19.85 19.95 6.36
C HIS A 156 20.35 18.81 5.47
N THR A 157 19.50 18.02 4.88
CA THR A 157 19.88 17.09 3.81
C THR A 157 19.92 17.88 2.49
N THR A 158 21.06 18.52 2.22
CA THR A 158 21.31 19.34 1.01
C THR A 158 21.58 18.49 -0.23
N GLY A 159 21.14 17.24 -0.27
CA GLY A 159 21.40 16.35 -1.39
C GLY A 159 20.45 15.16 -1.48
N GLU A 160 20.36 14.63 -2.68
CA GLU A 160 19.69 13.38 -2.96
C GLU A 160 20.57 12.23 -2.45
N LEU A 161 20.02 11.39 -1.54
CA LEU A 161 20.71 10.20 -1.06
C LEU A 161 20.64 9.12 -2.14
N VAL A 162 21.78 8.66 -2.62
CA VAL A 162 21.85 7.60 -3.62
C VAL A 162 22.13 6.27 -2.93
N GLY A 163 21.33 5.27 -3.27
CA GLY A 163 21.43 3.92 -2.72
C GLY A 163 21.01 2.85 -3.70
N GLN A 164 20.85 1.65 -3.18
CA GLN A 164 20.48 0.47 -3.96
C GLN A 164 19.57 -0.43 -3.12
N THR A 165 18.56 -1.01 -3.73
CA THR A 165 17.72 -2.00 -3.04
C THR A 165 18.52 -3.29 -2.82
N VAL A 166 18.19 -3.97 -1.71
CA VAL A 166 18.63 -5.33 -1.40
C VAL A 166 17.54 -6.31 -1.81
N ASN A 167 16.31 -5.88 -1.61
CA ASN A 167 15.14 -6.60 -2.04
C ASN A 167 13.96 -5.63 -2.21
N ALA A 168 13.03 -6.02 -3.06
CA ALA A 168 11.85 -5.26 -3.38
C ALA A 168 10.58 -6.12 -3.32
N SER A 169 9.46 -5.48 -2.99
CA SER A 169 8.12 -6.05 -3.03
C SER A 169 7.11 -4.94 -3.32
N LEU A 170 5.88 -5.30 -3.65
CA LEU A 170 4.81 -4.30 -3.91
C LEU A 170 4.51 -3.37 -2.72
N SER A 171 4.81 -3.78 -1.49
CA SER A 171 4.52 -2.99 -0.28
C SER A 171 5.75 -2.37 0.37
N GLY A 172 6.95 -2.63 -0.11
CA GLY A 172 8.15 -2.07 0.50
C GLY A 172 9.45 -2.59 -0.07
N LEU A 173 10.50 -1.90 0.32
CA LEU A 173 11.87 -2.10 -0.11
C LEU A 173 12.77 -2.34 1.11
N SER A 174 13.87 -3.04 0.94
CA SER A 174 15.03 -2.82 1.81
C SER A 174 16.20 -2.32 0.96
N LEU A 175 16.93 -1.35 1.47
CA LEU A 175 17.96 -0.65 0.70
C LEU A 175 19.12 -0.17 1.56
N TRP A 176 20.26 -0.01 0.91
CA TRP A 176 21.46 0.58 1.48
C TRP A 176 21.48 2.08 1.17
N LEU A 177 21.66 2.90 2.21
CA LEU A 177 21.82 4.35 2.10
C LEU A 177 23.13 4.80 2.76
N PRO A 178 23.72 5.91 2.31
CA PRO A 178 24.97 6.44 2.90
C PRO A 178 24.76 7.00 4.31
N GLU A 179 23.52 7.38 4.65
CA GLU A 179 23.17 7.97 5.93
C GLU A 179 22.18 7.09 6.71
N GLY A 180 22.30 7.11 8.03
CA GLY A 180 21.35 6.50 8.94
C GLY A 180 20.11 7.37 9.10
N LEU A 181 18.93 6.81 8.82
CA LEU A 181 17.66 7.53 8.90
C LEU A 181 16.79 6.97 10.02
N ALA A 182 16.27 7.86 10.86
CA ALA A 182 15.41 7.48 11.97
C ALA A 182 14.13 6.77 11.49
N LYS A 183 13.63 5.83 12.29
CA LYS A 183 12.31 5.22 12.08
C LYS A 183 11.23 6.30 12.03
N GLY A 184 10.37 6.21 11.02
CA GLY A 184 9.30 7.19 10.77
C GLY A 184 9.64 8.25 9.73
N THR A 185 10.92 8.40 9.36
CA THR A 185 11.35 9.34 8.31
C THR A 185 10.62 9.04 7.00
N ILE A 186 10.12 10.10 6.36
CA ILE A 186 9.46 10.03 5.06
C ILE A 186 10.47 10.33 3.96
N LEU A 187 10.42 9.51 2.93
CA LEU A 187 11.30 9.58 1.77
C LEU A 187 10.49 9.78 0.50
N HIS A 188 10.94 10.69 -0.34
CA HIS A 188 10.58 10.73 -1.75
C HIS A 188 11.60 9.88 -2.50
N LEU A 189 11.13 8.76 -3.03
CA LEU A 189 11.95 7.74 -3.69
C LEU A 189 11.84 7.88 -5.19
N LYS A 190 12.96 7.80 -5.90
CA LYS A 190 13.03 7.63 -7.34
C LYS A 190 13.73 6.30 -7.62
N LEU A 191 13.00 5.34 -8.13
CA LEU A 191 13.46 4.00 -8.45
C LEU A 191 13.84 3.97 -9.94
N SER A 192 15.09 3.64 -10.25
CA SER A 192 15.58 3.55 -11.64
C SER A 192 15.30 2.15 -12.17
N LEU A 193 14.18 2.00 -12.85
CA LEU A 193 13.73 0.74 -13.45
C LEU A 193 14.06 0.68 -14.95
N PRO A 194 14.13 -0.52 -15.57
CA PRO A 194 14.48 -0.67 -16.98
C PRO A 194 13.60 0.12 -17.96
N GLU A 195 12.27 0.16 -17.75
CA GLU A 195 11.34 0.91 -18.60
C GLU A 195 11.23 2.40 -18.24
N GLY A 196 12.11 2.90 -17.39
CA GLY A 196 12.14 4.28 -16.94
C GLY A 196 11.93 4.43 -15.43
N PRO A 197 12.34 5.56 -14.87
CA PRO A 197 12.23 5.82 -13.44
C PRO A 197 10.78 5.98 -13.03
N ILE A 198 10.48 5.56 -11.80
CA ILE A 198 9.22 5.82 -11.12
C ILE A 198 9.45 6.53 -9.79
N THR A 199 8.49 7.33 -9.37
CA THR A 199 8.55 8.04 -8.09
C THR A 199 7.50 7.51 -7.11
N ALA A 200 7.93 7.36 -5.86
CA ALA A 200 7.10 6.86 -4.78
C ALA A 200 7.40 7.59 -3.47
N LYS A 201 6.42 7.60 -2.56
CA LYS A 201 6.66 7.95 -1.16
C LYS A 201 6.89 6.68 -0.34
N GLY A 202 7.84 6.73 0.56
CA GLY A 202 8.14 5.64 1.48
C GLY A 202 8.38 6.13 2.90
N ARG A 203 8.21 5.23 3.88
CA ARG A 203 8.52 5.48 5.29
C ARG A 203 9.56 4.51 5.78
N VAL A 204 10.56 5.01 6.50
CA VAL A 204 11.54 4.18 7.20
C VAL A 204 10.85 3.43 8.34
N MET A 205 10.83 2.12 8.26
CA MET A 205 10.24 1.24 9.27
C MET A 205 11.25 0.76 10.29
N TRP A 206 12.47 0.55 9.84
CA TRP A 206 13.60 0.14 10.66
C TRP A 206 14.92 0.49 9.97
N GLN A 207 15.98 0.59 10.77
CA GLN A 207 17.35 0.72 10.35
C GLN A 207 18.18 -0.27 11.15
N ASP A 208 19.12 -0.96 10.51
CA ASP A 208 20.07 -1.80 11.21
C ASP A 208 21.05 -0.95 12.03
N ALA A 209 21.33 -1.40 13.27
CA ALA A 209 22.30 -0.73 14.13
C ALA A 209 23.73 -0.85 13.59
N LYS A 210 24.02 -1.88 12.81
CA LYS A 210 25.33 -2.12 12.21
C LYS A 210 25.45 -1.39 10.88
N ARG A 211 26.48 -0.57 10.80
CA ARG A 211 26.96 0.01 9.54
C ARG A 211 27.75 -1.05 8.78
N ARG A 212 27.55 -1.14 7.47
CA ARG A 212 28.34 -2.00 6.58
C ARG A 212 29.78 -1.51 6.50
N GLU A 213 30.71 -2.37 6.09
CA GLU A 213 32.14 -2.00 5.89
C GLU A 213 32.33 -0.86 4.91
N ASP A 214 31.46 -0.75 3.88
CA ASP A 214 31.45 0.36 2.92
C ASP A 214 30.79 1.65 3.46
N GLY A 215 30.44 1.67 4.72
CA GLY A 215 29.91 2.84 5.40
C GLY A 215 28.41 3.05 5.25
N ARG A 216 27.67 2.18 4.55
CA ARG A 216 26.22 2.31 4.33
C ARG A 216 25.41 1.68 5.44
N PHE A 217 24.17 2.17 5.61
CA PHE A 217 23.19 1.69 6.57
C PHE A 217 22.05 0.95 5.83
N HIS A 218 21.63 -0.17 6.39
CA HIS A 218 20.51 -0.94 5.87
C HIS A 218 19.18 -0.44 6.45
N HIS A 219 18.22 -0.18 5.58
CA HIS A 219 16.92 0.33 5.93
C HIS A 219 15.81 -0.54 5.36
N GLY A 220 14.74 -0.72 6.14
CA GLY A 220 13.48 -1.24 5.62
C GLY A 220 12.49 -0.11 5.41
N ILE A 221 12.02 0.03 4.18
CA ILE A 221 11.09 1.07 3.74
C ILE A 221 9.74 0.44 3.44
N ARG A 222 8.67 1.02 3.95
CA ARG A 222 7.30 0.75 3.51
C ARG A 222 6.93 1.76 2.43
N LEU A 223 6.46 1.28 1.29
CA LEU A 223 5.88 2.15 0.26
C LEU A 223 4.50 2.64 0.75
N LEU A 224 4.30 3.95 0.68
CA LEU A 224 3.06 4.63 1.05
C LEU A 224 2.18 4.90 -0.16
N GLY A 225 2.78 5.09 -1.33
CA GLY A 225 2.10 5.34 -2.58
C GLY A 225 3.07 5.76 -3.68
N PHE A 226 2.56 5.81 -4.90
CA PHE A 226 3.26 6.28 -6.09
C PHE A 226 2.73 7.65 -6.49
N THR A 227 3.59 8.53 -6.97
CA THR A 227 3.24 9.94 -7.22
C THR A 227 2.75 10.18 -8.64
N GLU A 228 3.11 9.32 -9.59
CA GLU A 228 2.76 9.44 -11.00
C GLU A 228 1.66 8.47 -11.40
N GLU A 229 0.89 8.87 -12.39
CA GLU A 229 -0.16 8.03 -12.96
C GLU A 229 0.45 6.80 -13.63
N GLY A 230 -0.11 5.62 -13.37
CA GLY A 230 0.41 4.36 -13.93
C GLY A 230 1.68 3.82 -13.28
N ALA A 231 2.36 4.60 -12.41
CA ALA A 231 3.63 4.18 -11.80
C ALA A 231 3.50 2.88 -10.97
N LEU A 232 2.37 2.67 -10.28
CA LEU A 232 2.13 1.42 -9.57
C LEU A 232 2.01 0.23 -10.54
N SER A 233 1.29 0.38 -11.64
CA SER A 233 1.14 -0.67 -12.65
C SER A 233 2.47 -0.97 -13.35
N GLN A 234 3.26 0.07 -13.65
CA GLN A 234 4.61 -0.05 -14.18
C GLN A 234 5.52 -0.78 -13.19
N TYR A 235 5.51 -0.37 -11.92
CA TYR A 235 6.29 -1.02 -10.86
C TYR A 235 5.95 -2.50 -10.70
N ARG A 236 4.65 -2.83 -10.67
CA ARG A 236 4.19 -4.21 -10.56
C ARG A 236 4.70 -5.08 -11.71
N ARG A 237 4.55 -4.61 -12.96
CA ARG A 237 4.98 -5.34 -14.15
C ARG A 237 6.49 -5.56 -14.13
N GLN A 238 7.27 -4.52 -13.92
CA GLN A 238 8.73 -4.60 -13.93
C GLN A 238 9.28 -5.40 -12.73
N LEU A 239 8.67 -5.29 -11.56
CA LEU A 239 9.04 -6.10 -10.41
C LEU A 239 8.84 -7.60 -10.68
N SER A 240 7.77 -7.99 -11.38
CA SER A 240 7.54 -9.38 -11.76
C SER A 240 8.57 -9.87 -12.76
N GLN A 241 8.90 -9.08 -13.78
CA GLN A 241 9.94 -9.42 -14.77
C GLN A 241 11.32 -9.59 -14.12
N LEU A 242 11.75 -8.62 -13.31
CA LEU A 242 13.02 -8.69 -12.60
C LEU A 242 13.07 -9.86 -11.58
N ALA A 243 11.94 -10.27 -11.05
CA ALA A 243 11.86 -11.40 -10.14
C ALA A 243 11.99 -12.75 -10.88
N GLU A 244 11.50 -12.84 -12.10
CA GLU A 244 11.67 -14.00 -12.98
C GLU A 244 13.12 -14.12 -13.43
N GLU A 245 13.73 -13.02 -13.91
CA GLU A 245 15.14 -12.97 -14.31
C GLU A 245 16.11 -13.32 -13.16
N ALA A 246 15.79 -12.96 -11.92
CA ALA A 246 16.62 -13.27 -10.76
C ALA A 246 16.46 -14.71 -10.25
N ALA A 247 15.51 -15.46 -10.78
CA ALA A 247 15.24 -16.86 -10.42
C ALA A 247 15.87 -17.87 -11.41
N GLU A 248 16.32 -17.40 -12.57
CA GLU A 248 17.10 -18.16 -13.56
C GLU A 248 18.60 -18.15 -13.25
#